data_e6eed71f33c3fa0d407622abb5268f60
#
_entry.id   e6eed71f33c3fa0d407622abb5268f60
#
_cell.length_a   1.000
_cell.length_b   1.000
_cell.length_c   1.000
_cell.angle_alpha   90.00
_cell.angle_beta   90.00
_cell.angle_gamma   90.00
#
_symmetry.space_group_name_H-M   'P 1'
#
loop_
_entity.id
_entity.type
_entity.pdbx_description
1 polymer ?
#
loop_
_entity_poly.entity_id
_entity_poly.type
_entity_poly.pdbx_seq_one_letter_code
_entity_poly.pdbx_strand_id
1 'polypeptide(L)'
;MKKKKITIAIIVLLAISLLGFLNYKNQRIHNIFDEIYYEEDDYHSYELIFRERAFSKIKDIKFYDNDSEDFYQHRVEYQESQLPRNITSLSYSFHFSDSKVPYFIVVIRKKLANAKTTINIDYQYFPDNKTLEKNMWYFDGKTDIYAKEKIEDYLKQNGTSLDEVQSEFDRVLKEKILSDWTTIYPSRFTSTNWGEVDVKEYWEERIVPKK
;
A
#
# COMPACT_ATOMS: atom_id res chain seq x y z
N MET A 1 27.83 -28.10 37.87
CA MET A 1 28.46 -27.83 36.56
C MET A 1 27.57 -28.16 35.34
N LYS A 2 26.90 -29.32 35.27
CA LYS A 2 26.06 -29.70 34.11
C LYS A 2 24.89 -28.69 33.80
N LYS A 3 24.17 -28.22 34.83
CA LYS A 3 23.05 -27.25 34.64
C LYS A 3 23.51 -25.95 34.02
N LYS A 4 24.62 -25.36 34.43
CA LYS A 4 25.17 -24.13 33.83
C LYS A 4 25.54 -24.29 32.36
N LYS A 5 26.09 -25.45 31.96
CA LYS A 5 26.43 -25.73 30.56
C LYS A 5 25.18 -25.84 29.67
N ILE A 6 24.11 -26.44 30.20
CA ILE A 6 22.81 -26.57 29.50
C ILE A 6 22.18 -25.16 29.30
N THR A 7 22.18 -24.33 30.36
CA THR A 7 21.65 -22.97 30.28
C THR A 7 22.39 -22.12 29.23
N ILE A 8 23.72 -22.20 29.19
CA ILE A 8 24.55 -21.49 28.20
C ILE A 8 24.24 -22.00 26.79
N ALA A 9 24.09 -23.30 26.57
CA ALA A 9 23.77 -23.88 25.27
C ALA A 9 22.39 -23.41 24.77
N ILE A 10 21.39 -23.32 25.65
CA ILE A 10 20.05 -22.79 25.31
C ILE A 10 20.12 -21.32 24.91
N ILE A 11 20.84 -20.50 25.65
CA ILE A 11 21.02 -19.06 25.35
C ILE A 11 21.69 -18.87 23.98
N VAL A 12 22.73 -19.65 23.68
CA VAL A 12 23.44 -19.60 22.40
C VAL A 12 22.52 -20.03 21.25
N LEU A 13 21.74 -21.10 21.42
CA LEU A 13 20.76 -21.52 20.42
C LEU A 13 19.71 -20.46 20.17
N LEU A 14 19.17 -19.83 21.20
CA LEU A 14 18.19 -18.73 21.06
C LEU A 14 18.80 -17.53 20.35
N ALA A 15 20.06 -17.18 20.66
CA ALA A 15 20.76 -16.09 19.99
C ALA A 15 20.99 -16.38 18.49
N ILE A 16 21.39 -17.61 18.14
CA ILE A 16 21.58 -18.02 16.75
C ILE A 16 20.25 -18.01 16.00
N SER A 17 19.18 -18.51 16.62
CA SER A 17 17.83 -18.50 16.03
C SER A 17 17.33 -17.07 15.79
N LEU A 18 17.55 -16.17 16.75
CA LEU A 18 17.19 -14.76 16.62
C LEU A 18 17.99 -14.07 15.50
N LEU A 19 19.31 -14.31 15.43
CA LEU A 19 20.17 -13.76 14.37
C LEU A 19 19.76 -14.31 12.99
N GLY A 20 19.43 -15.60 12.90
CA GLY A 20 18.92 -16.21 11.68
C GLY A 20 17.59 -15.59 11.24
N PHE A 21 16.67 -15.37 12.16
CA PHE A 21 15.38 -14.71 11.90
C PHE A 21 15.55 -13.25 11.44
N LEU A 22 16.40 -12.47 12.14
CA LEU A 22 16.69 -11.09 11.77
C LEU A 22 17.36 -11.00 10.39
N ASN A 23 18.26 -11.91 10.08
CA ASN A 23 18.90 -11.97 8.77
C ASN A 23 17.88 -12.31 7.65
N TYR A 24 17.03 -13.30 7.88
CA TYR A 24 15.96 -13.67 6.96
C TYR A 24 15.00 -12.50 6.71
N LYS A 25 14.56 -11.80 7.76
CA LYS A 25 13.72 -10.62 7.66
C LYS A 25 14.40 -9.49 6.86
N ASN A 26 15.70 -9.25 7.14
CA ASN A 26 16.49 -8.24 6.44
C ASN A 26 16.69 -8.53 4.96
N GLN A 27 16.77 -9.79 4.55
CA GLN A 27 16.91 -10.18 3.15
C GLN A 27 15.65 -10.00 2.32
N ARG A 28 14.46 -9.94 2.94
CA ARG A 28 13.18 -9.79 2.24
C ARG A 28 12.80 -8.33 2.02
N ILE A 29 13.30 -7.42 2.84
CA ILE A 29 12.87 -6.02 2.85
C ILE A 29 13.92 -5.17 2.15
N HIS A 30 13.59 -4.68 0.96
CA HIS A 30 14.45 -3.85 0.11
C HIS A 30 13.96 -2.41 -0.02
N ASN A 31 12.68 -2.16 0.31
CA ASN A 31 12.05 -0.86 0.21
C ASN A 31 10.91 -0.72 1.22
N ILE A 32 10.35 0.49 1.31
CA ILE A 32 9.28 0.81 2.27
C ILE A 32 7.98 0.03 2.00
N PHE A 33 7.69 -0.32 0.74
CA PHE A 33 6.50 -1.09 0.39
C PHE A 33 6.66 -2.56 0.78
N ASP A 34 7.88 -3.13 0.71
CA ASP A 34 8.18 -4.43 1.30
C ASP A 34 7.92 -4.42 2.81
N GLU A 35 8.38 -3.38 3.52
CA GLU A 35 8.12 -3.26 4.96
C GLU A 35 6.62 -3.27 5.24
N ILE A 36 5.85 -2.41 4.56
CA ILE A 36 4.39 -2.33 4.73
C ILE A 36 3.76 -3.70 4.44
N TYR A 37 4.11 -4.30 3.29
CA TYR A 37 3.54 -5.56 2.86
C TYR A 37 3.82 -6.69 3.86
N TYR A 38 5.08 -6.94 4.19
CA TYR A 38 5.46 -8.07 5.04
C TYR A 38 5.10 -7.87 6.51
N GLU A 39 5.06 -6.65 7.03
CA GLU A 39 4.65 -6.38 8.41
C GLU A 39 3.14 -6.47 8.61
N GLU A 40 2.35 -6.16 7.58
CA GLU A 40 0.89 -6.31 7.62
C GLU A 40 0.44 -7.72 7.21
N ASP A 41 1.22 -8.44 6.37
CA ASP A 41 0.95 -9.81 5.90
C ASP A 41 1.31 -10.89 6.94
N ASP A 42 2.19 -10.63 7.89
CA ASP A 42 2.51 -11.57 8.99
C ASP A 42 1.25 -12.01 9.79
N TYR A 43 0.08 -11.61 9.30
CA TYR A 43 -1.22 -12.11 9.75
C TYR A 43 -1.42 -13.63 9.52
N HIS A 44 -0.72 -14.24 8.56
CA HIS A 44 -0.79 -15.68 8.32
C HIS A 44 0.22 -16.50 9.12
N SER A 45 1.23 -15.90 9.72
CA SER A 45 2.10 -16.62 10.63
C SER A 45 1.50 -16.63 12.02
N TYR A 46 1.41 -17.76 12.64
CA TYR A 46 0.91 -18.17 13.97
C TYR A 46 1.05 -17.19 15.15
N GLU A 47 1.47 -15.95 14.93
CA GLU A 47 1.59 -14.85 15.89
C GLU A 47 0.30 -14.06 16.13
N LEU A 48 -0.80 -14.52 15.59
CA LEU A 48 -2.15 -13.97 15.64
C LEU A 48 -2.69 -13.55 17.01
N ILE A 49 -2.06 -13.98 18.08
CA ILE A 49 -2.60 -13.77 19.45
C ILE A 49 -2.12 -12.47 20.08
N PHE A 50 -1.06 -11.82 19.56
CA PHE A 50 -0.39 -10.72 20.29
C PHE A 50 0.02 -9.49 19.47
N ARG A 51 -0.26 -9.42 18.16
CA ARG A 51 0.18 -8.28 17.35
C ARG A 51 -0.98 -7.39 16.90
N GLU A 52 -1.07 -6.20 17.48
CA GLU A 52 -1.83 -5.11 16.87
C GLU A 52 -1.16 -4.75 15.53
N ARG A 53 -1.94 -4.73 14.45
CA ARG A 53 -1.49 -4.24 13.13
C ARG A 53 -0.89 -2.86 13.29
N ALA A 54 0.25 -2.60 12.66
CA ALA A 54 0.93 -1.32 12.81
C ALA A 54 0.02 -0.15 12.45
N PHE A 55 -0.73 -0.24 11.35
CA PHE A 55 -1.68 0.79 10.93
C PHE A 55 -2.86 1.01 11.88
N SER A 56 -3.23 0.04 12.74
CA SER A 56 -4.26 0.26 13.76
C SER A 56 -3.92 1.36 14.77
N LYS A 57 -2.65 1.75 14.83
CA LYS A 57 -2.16 2.85 15.67
C LYS A 57 -2.42 4.24 15.08
N ILE A 58 -2.80 4.33 13.80
CA ILE A 58 -3.18 5.60 13.18
C ILE A 58 -4.56 5.98 13.68
N LYS A 59 -4.70 7.20 14.19
CA LYS A 59 -5.99 7.73 14.64
C LYS A 59 -6.86 8.08 13.42
N ASP A 60 -8.17 7.93 13.59
CA ASP A 60 -9.17 8.39 12.62
C ASP A 60 -9.11 7.66 11.27
N ILE A 61 -8.79 6.37 11.29
CA ILE A 61 -8.97 5.44 10.18
C ILE A 61 -10.08 4.45 10.49
N LYS A 62 -10.69 3.89 9.43
CA LYS A 62 -11.66 2.81 9.54
C LYS A 62 -11.04 1.54 8.98
N PHE A 63 -11.11 0.48 9.77
CA PHE A 63 -10.78 -0.87 9.34
C PHE A 63 -12.01 -1.59 8.81
N TYR A 64 -11.84 -2.27 7.69
CA TYR A 64 -12.82 -3.19 7.14
C TYR A 64 -12.12 -4.55 7.00
N ASP A 65 -12.54 -5.49 7.83
CA ASP A 65 -12.20 -6.90 7.65
C ASP A 65 -13.33 -7.55 6.88
N ASN A 66 -13.06 -8.07 5.71
CA ASN A 66 -14.01 -8.83 4.92
C ASN A 66 -13.59 -10.30 4.96
N ASP A 67 -14.18 -11.06 5.87
CA ASP A 67 -14.03 -12.52 6.00
C ASP A 67 -14.85 -13.28 4.94
N SER A 68 -14.84 -12.83 3.68
CA SER A 68 -15.37 -13.70 2.63
C SER A 68 -14.36 -14.81 2.34
N GLU A 69 -14.81 -16.06 2.29
CA GLU A 69 -13.97 -17.26 2.16
C GLU A 69 -13.04 -17.25 0.93
N ASP A 70 -13.25 -16.33 -0.03
CA ASP A 70 -12.49 -16.25 -1.28
C ASP A 70 -11.52 -15.05 -1.37
N PHE A 71 -11.58 -14.07 -0.47
CA PHE A 71 -10.73 -12.88 -0.51
C PHE A 71 -10.49 -12.31 0.89
N TYR A 72 -9.33 -12.54 1.45
CA TYR A 72 -8.85 -11.77 2.59
C TYR A 72 -8.48 -10.36 2.11
N GLN A 73 -9.44 -9.46 2.19
CA GLN A 73 -9.22 -8.06 1.87
C GLN A 73 -9.22 -7.24 3.15
N HIS A 74 -8.03 -6.90 3.63
CA HIS A 74 -7.89 -5.91 4.68
C HIS A 74 -7.87 -4.54 4.04
N ARG A 75 -8.93 -3.76 4.25
CA ARG A 75 -9.04 -2.42 3.74
C ARG A 75 -9.01 -1.42 4.87
N VAL A 76 -8.21 -0.38 4.70
CA VAL A 76 -8.16 0.78 5.58
C VAL A 76 -8.59 2.01 4.80
N GLU A 77 -9.51 2.77 5.38
CA GLU A 77 -9.95 4.06 4.83
C GLU A 77 -9.64 5.19 5.79
N TYR A 78 -9.07 6.27 5.26
CA TYR A 78 -8.89 7.52 5.99
C TYR A 78 -10.21 8.26 6.09
N GLN A 79 -10.52 8.80 7.27
CA GLN A 79 -11.70 9.64 7.45
C GLN A 79 -11.54 10.96 6.68
N GLU A 80 -12.66 11.55 6.27
CA GLU A 80 -12.70 12.77 5.47
C GLU A 80 -11.93 13.94 6.12
N SER A 81 -11.97 14.05 7.45
CA SER A 81 -11.22 15.05 8.22
C SER A 81 -9.70 14.97 8.10
N GLN A 82 -9.17 13.80 7.68
CA GLN A 82 -7.74 13.54 7.50
C GLN A 82 -7.27 13.73 6.06
N LEU A 83 -8.21 13.95 5.13
CA LEU A 83 -7.89 14.04 3.72
C LEU A 83 -7.38 15.44 3.35
N PRO A 84 -6.39 15.56 2.47
CA PRO A 84 -6.01 16.82 1.86
C PRO A 84 -7.17 17.43 1.08
N ARG A 85 -7.12 18.73 0.87
CA ARG A 85 -8.15 19.44 0.09
C ARG A 85 -8.30 18.82 -1.30
N ASN A 86 -9.57 18.62 -1.73
CA ASN A 86 -9.97 18.00 -2.99
C ASN A 86 -9.69 16.48 -3.10
N ILE A 87 -9.06 15.85 -2.14
CA ILE A 87 -9.02 14.39 -2.05
C ILE A 87 -10.33 13.94 -1.40
N THR A 88 -11.06 13.08 -2.08
CA THR A 88 -12.38 12.60 -1.63
C THR A 88 -12.34 11.20 -1.01
N SER A 89 -11.27 10.44 -1.28
CA SER A 89 -11.03 9.14 -0.69
C SER A 89 -9.55 8.81 -0.72
N LEU A 90 -9.07 8.22 0.34
CA LEU A 90 -7.74 7.62 0.46
C LEU A 90 -7.92 6.29 1.19
N SER A 91 -7.57 5.22 0.55
CA SER A 91 -7.63 3.88 1.12
C SER A 91 -6.45 3.05 0.69
N TYR A 92 -6.11 2.03 1.46
CA TYR A 92 -5.21 0.99 1.03
C TYR A 92 -5.77 -0.38 1.42
N SER A 93 -5.38 -1.39 0.70
CA SER A 93 -5.75 -2.78 0.98
C SER A 93 -4.65 -3.74 0.58
N PHE A 94 -4.70 -4.92 1.20
CA PHE A 94 -3.83 -6.04 0.90
C PHE A 94 -4.66 -7.12 0.23
N HIS A 95 -4.16 -7.65 -0.87
CA HIS A 95 -4.76 -8.76 -1.58
C HIS A 95 -3.86 -9.98 -1.43
N PHE A 96 -4.33 -10.94 -0.65
CA PHE A 96 -3.70 -12.24 -0.48
C PHE A 96 -4.55 -13.24 -1.25
N SER A 97 -4.06 -13.73 -2.36
CA SER A 97 -4.79 -14.71 -3.17
C SER A 97 -3.95 -15.97 -3.33
N ASP A 98 -4.51 -17.13 -3.01
CA ASP A 98 -3.87 -18.44 -3.21
C ASP A 98 -3.59 -18.76 -4.70
N SER A 99 -4.20 -18.01 -5.62
CA SER A 99 -4.10 -18.27 -7.07
C SER A 99 -3.48 -17.14 -7.88
N LYS A 100 -3.18 -16.00 -7.28
CA LYS A 100 -2.63 -14.82 -7.97
C LYS A 100 -1.53 -14.17 -7.15
N VAL A 101 -0.68 -13.43 -7.82
CA VAL A 101 0.39 -12.67 -7.18
C VAL A 101 -0.20 -11.74 -6.11
N PRO A 102 0.20 -11.90 -4.85
CA PRO A 102 -0.26 -11.02 -3.78
C PRO A 102 0.29 -9.61 -4.00
N TYR A 103 -0.49 -8.61 -3.62
CA TYR A 103 -0.10 -7.21 -3.77
C TYR A 103 -0.70 -6.31 -2.70
N PHE A 104 -0.04 -5.18 -2.49
CA PHE A 104 -0.53 -4.06 -1.69
C PHE A 104 -1.00 -2.97 -2.64
N ILE A 105 -2.18 -2.39 -2.40
CA ILE A 105 -2.73 -1.33 -3.24
C ILE A 105 -3.14 -0.12 -2.41
N VAL A 106 -2.77 1.08 -2.88
CA VAL A 106 -3.27 2.36 -2.38
C VAL A 106 -4.14 2.99 -3.44
N VAL A 107 -5.36 3.36 -3.08
CA VAL A 107 -6.32 4.04 -3.96
C VAL A 107 -6.55 5.45 -3.47
N ILE A 108 -6.31 6.43 -4.35
CA ILE A 108 -6.55 7.86 -4.07
C ILE A 108 -7.56 8.38 -5.08
N ARG A 109 -8.57 9.09 -4.60
CA ARG A 109 -9.58 9.73 -5.43
C ARG A 109 -9.58 11.23 -5.22
N LYS A 110 -9.57 11.97 -6.32
CA LYS A 110 -9.55 13.44 -6.32
C LYS A 110 -10.74 14.01 -7.10
N LYS A 111 -11.40 15.02 -6.53
CA LYS A 111 -12.40 15.80 -7.23
C LYS A 111 -11.74 16.97 -7.96
N LEU A 112 -11.95 17.08 -9.25
CA LEU A 112 -11.55 18.24 -10.03
C LEU A 112 -12.61 19.34 -9.96
N ALA A 113 -12.18 20.60 -10.01
CA ALA A 113 -13.06 21.76 -9.75
C ALA A 113 -14.30 21.83 -10.64
N ASN A 114 -14.15 21.46 -11.92
CA ASN A 114 -15.21 21.55 -12.93
C ASN A 114 -15.75 20.17 -13.36
N ALA A 115 -15.24 19.08 -12.74
CA ALA A 115 -15.59 17.74 -13.15
C ALA A 115 -16.85 17.21 -12.47
N LYS A 116 -17.64 16.42 -13.22
CA LYS A 116 -18.79 15.68 -12.68
C LYS A 116 -18.34 14.44 -11.89
N THR A 117 -17.19 13.88 -12.23
CA THR A 117 -16.65 12.66 -11.65
C THR A 117 -15.27 12.89 -11.06
N THR A 118 -14.79 11.95 -10.25
CA THR A 118 -13.44 11.97 -9.68
C THR A 118 -12.44 11.41 -10.69
N ILE A 119 -11.19 11.90 -10.61
CA ILE A 119 -10.02 11.22 -11.16
C ILE A 119 -9.42 10.35 -10.05
N ASN A 120 -8.99 9.15 -10.38
CA ASN A 120 -8.49 8.17 -9.44
C ASN A 120 -7.09 7.72 -9.83
N ILE A 121 -6.29 7.29 -8.86
CA ILE A 121 -5.05 6.57 -9.07
C ILE A 121 -4.98 5.38 -8.14
N ASP A 122 -4.47 4.27 -8.66
CA ASP A 122 -4.12 3.07 -7.93
C ASP A 122 -2.60 2.93 -7.95
N TYR A 123 -1.98 2.85 -6.76
CA TYR A 123 -0.59 2.46 -6.60
C TYR A 123 -0.58 1.00 -6.16
N GLN A 124 -0.21 0.11 -7.07
CA GLN A 124 -0.20 -1.32 -6.82
C GLN A 124 1.23 -1.82 -6.70
N TYR A 125 1.59 -2.30 -5.52
CA TYR A 125 2.92 -2.83 -5.26
C TYR A 125 2.95 -4.35 -5.31
N PHE A 126 3.90 -4.89 -6.07
CA PHE A 126 4.16 -6.31 -6.22
C PHE A 126 5.49 -6.66 -5.56
N PRO A 127 5.49 -7.37 -4.42
CA PRO A 127 6.71 -7.67 -3.68
C PRO A 127 7.66 -8.62 -4.43
N ASP A 128 7.15 -9.52 -5.27
CA ASP A 128 7.96 -10.51 -5.99
C ASP A 128 8.97 -9.88 -6.96
N ASN A 129 8.60 -8.78 -7.61
CA ASN A 129 9.44 -8.06 -8.57
C ASN A 129 9.80 -6.63 -8.13
N LYS A 130 9.39 -6.22 -6.92
CA LYS A 130 9.62 -4.89 -6.34
C LYS A 130 9.10 -3.75 -7.23
N THR A 131 8.01 -3.99 -7.93
CA THR A 131 7.42 -3.02 -8.85
C THR A 131 6.26 -2.31 -8.18
N LEU A 132 6.24 -0.97 -8.28
CA LEU A 132 5.10 -0.11 -7.94
C LEU A 132 4.47 0.37 -9.25
N GLU A 133 3.32 -0.18 -9.58
CA GLU A 133 2.55 0.25 -10.74
C GLU A 133 1.61 1.40 -10.38
N LYS A 134 1.61 2.44 -11.22
CA LYS A 134 0.70 3.57 -11.13
C LYS A 134 -0.33 3.45 -12.23
N ASN A 135 -1.59 3.35 -11.88
CA ASN A 135 -2.68 3.21 -12.83
C ASN A 135 -3.73 4.31 -12.57
N MET A 136 -3.91 5.22 -13.52
CA MET A 136 -4.91 6.30 -13.42
C MET A 136 -6.15 5.98 -14.23
N TRP A 137 -7.30 6.40 -13.69
CA TRP A 137 -8.58 6.19 -14.34
C TRP A 137 -9.67 7.18 -13.87
N TYR A 138 -10.71 7.32 -14.66
CA TYR A 138 -11.93 8.01 -14.26
C TYR A 138 -13.17 7.28 -14.78
N PHE A 139 -14.31 7.51 -14.12
CA PHE A 139 -15.59 6.97 -14.56
C PHE A 139 -16.33 8.02 -15.38
N ASP A 140 -16.67 7.73 -16.65
CA ASP A 140 -17.33 8.66 -17.57
C ASP A 140 -18.85 8.71 -17.40
N GLY A 141 -19.40 7.94 -16.46
CA GLY A 141 -20.84 7.75 -16.22
C GLY A 141 -21.36 6.42 -16.76
N LYS A 142 -20.55 5.67 -17.54
CA LYS A 142 -20.88 4.37 -18.12
C LYS A 142 -19.79 3.34 -17.90
N THR A 143 -18.53 3.75 -18.08
CA THR A 143 -17.36 2.87 -18.03
C THR A 143 -16.22 3.52 -17.28
N ASP A 144 -15.33 2.71 -16.75
CA ASP A 144 -14.05 3.17 -16.23
C ASP A 144 -13.09 3.34 -17.42
N ILE A 145 -12.44 4.49 -17.52
CA ILE A 145 -11.54 4.88 -18.61
C ILE A 145 -10.11 4.89 -18.10
N TYR A 146 -9.25 4.09 -18.71
CA TYR A 146 -7.83 3.92 -18.36
C TYR A 146 -6.88 4.41 -19.45
N ALA A 147 -7.38 4.69 -20.66
CA ALA A 147 -6.55 5.12 -21.78
C ALA A 147 -5.91 6.49 -21.52
N LYS A 148 -4.58 6.59 -21.61
CA LYS A 148 -3.80 7.79 -21.32
C LYS A 148 -4.31 9.03 -22.02
N GLU A 149 -4.49 8.95 -23.36
CA GLU A 149 -4.95 10.08 -24.17
C GLU A 149 -6.30 10.62 -23.71
N LYS A 150 -7.24 9.71 -23.35
CA LYS A 150 -8.56 10.13 -22.85
C LYS A 150 -8.48 10.77 -21.47
N ILE A 151 -7.57 10.32 -20.63
CA ILE A 151 -7.31 10.91 -19.31
C ILE A 151 -6.72 12.30 -19.48
N GLU A 152 -5.72 12.46 -20.34
CA GLU A 152 -5.12 13.77 -20.66
C GLU A 152 -6.14 14.76 -21.18
N ASP A 153 -7.01 14.35 -22.13
CA ASP A 153 -8.09 15.16 -22.63
C ASP A 153 -9.10 15.54 -21.54
N TYR A 154 -9.48 14.59 -20.69
CA TYR A 154 -10.38 14.84 -19.58
C TYR A 154 -9.78 15.85 -18.58
N LEU A 155 -8.52 15.72 -18.23
CA LEU A 155 -7.82 16.63 -17.33
C LEU A 155 -7.71 18.03 -17.92
N LYS A 156 -7.34 18.14 -19.21
CA LYS A 156 -7.26 19.41 -19.94
C LYS A 156 -8.60 20.12 -20.00
N GLN A 157 -9.70 19.40 -20.25
CA GLN A 157 -11.06 19.98 -20.24
C GLN A 157 -11.46 20.50 -18.84
N ASN A 158 -10.86 19.97 -17.78
CA ASN A 158 -11.08 20.38 -16.39
C ASN A 158 -10.02 21.34 -15.86
N GLY A 159 -9.17 21.92 -16.75
CA GLY A 159 -8.23 22.99 -16.41
C GLY A 159 -7.00 22.55 -15.64
N THR A 160 -6.55 21.30 -15.82
CA THR A 160 -5.35 20.75 -15.19
C THR A 160 -4.59 19.83 -16.18
N SER A 161 -3.45 19.32 -15.79
CA SER A 161 -2.61 18.41 -16.59
C SER A 161 -2.38 17.08 -15.89
N LEU A 162 -1.91 16.09 -16.64
CA LEU A 162 -1.54 14.78 -16.11
C LEU A 162 -0.43 14.91 -15.07
N ASP A 163 0.63 15.67 -15.37
CA ASP A 163 1.78 15.86 -14.49
C ASP A 163 1.41 16.54 -13.18
N GLU A 164 0.52 17.55 -13.21
CA GLU A 164 0.03 18.22 -12.00
C GLU A 164 -0.73 17.25 -11.10
N VAL A 165 -1.62 16.45 -11.68
CA VAL A 165 -2.45 15.51 -10.92
C VAL A 165 -1.63 14.34 -10.41
N GLN A 166 -0.73 13.79 -11.19
CA GLN A 166 0.19 12.74 -10.75
C GLN A 166 1.09 13.24 -9.61
N SER A 167 1.66 14.44 -9.75
CA SER A 167 2.50 15.03 -8.70
C SER A 167 1.74 15.22 -7.40
N GLU A 168 0.47 15.60 -7.47
CA GLU A 168 -0.38 15.73 -6.28
C GLU A 168 -0.68 14.37 -5.65
N PHE A 169 -0.98 13.34 -6.43
CA PHE A 169 -1.19 11.99 -5.92
C PHE A 169 0.07 11.41 -5.28
N ASP A 170 1.24 11.59 -5.92
CA ASP A 170 2.53 11.18 -5.36
C ASP A 170 2.82 11.89 -4.03
N ARG A 171 2.45 13.17 -3.92
CA ARG A 171 2.54 13.91 -2.67
C ARG A 171 1.64 13.33 -1.59
N VAL A 172 0.39 13.01 -1.92
CA VAL A 172 -0.55 12.40 -0.97
C VAL A 172 -0.05 11.03 -0.50
N LEU A 173 0.45 10.18 -1.40
CA LEU A 173 1.08 8.91 -1.04
C LEU A 173 2.20 9.12 -0.02
N LYS A 174 3.12 10.05 -0.30
CA LYS A 174 4.27 10.37 0.56
C LYS A 174 3.87 10.94 1.92
N GLU A 175 3.00 11.97 1.91
CA GLU A 175 2.67 12.76 3.11
C GLU A 175 1.65 12.06 4.01
N LYS A 176 0.88 11.10 3.49
CA LYS A 176 -0.10 10.34 4.26
C LYS A 176 0.36 8.91 4.47
N ILE A 177 0.32 8.05 3.49
CA ILE A 177 0.57 6.62 3.66
C ILE A 177 1.99 6.37 4.19
N LEU A 178 3.01 6.88 3.48
CA LEU A 178 4.40 6.57 3.84
C LEU A 178 4.87 7.34 5.08
N SER A 179 4.37 8.56 5.29
CA SER A 179 4.67 9.32 6.50
C SER A 179 4.01 8.71 7.74
N ASP A 180 2.74 8.29 7.63
CA ASP A 180 2.04 7.61 8.71
C ASP A 180 2.75 6.29 9.06
N TRP A 181 3.14 5.50 8.05
CA TRP A 181 3.92 4.28 8.27
C TRP A 181 5.20 4.54 9.06
N THR A 182 6.02 5.49 8.64
CA THR A 182 7.30 5.80 9.32
C THR A 182 7.12 6.41 10.71
N THR A 183 5.93 6.89 11.04
CA THR A 183 5.59 7.39 12.39
C THR A 183 5.23 6.25 13.34
N ILE A 184 4.54 5.22 12.85
CA ILE A 184 4.03 4.10 13.67
C ILE A 184 4.97 2.91 13.71
N TYR A 185 5.83 2.75 12.69
CA TYR A 185 6.76 1.64 12.53
C TYR A 185 8.21 2.15 12.51
N PRO A 186 9.14 1.48 13.18
CA PRO A 186 10.57 1.87 13.15
C PRO A 186 11.21 1.49 11.81
N SER A 187 10.74 2.15 10.74
CA SER A 187 11.21 1.95 9.39
C SER A 187 12.66 2.37 9.21
N ARG A 188 13.41 1.64 8.39
CA ARG A 188 14.74 2.04 7.92
C ARG A 188 14.67 2.91 6.64
N PHE A 189 13.48 3.11 6.10
CA PHE A 189 13.19 3.99 4.96
C PHE A 189 12.49 5.27 5.44
N THR A 190 12.29 6.20 4.52
CA THR A 190 11.52 7.42 4.78
C THR A 190 10.46 7.62 3.71
N SER A 191 9.52 8.52 3.94
CA SER A 191 8.51 8.88 2.93
C SER A 191 9.10 9.46 1.63
N THR A 192 10.39 9.85 1.64
CA THR A 192 11.12 10.39 0.47
C THR A 192 12.23 9.48 -0.04
N ASN A 193 12.72 8.56 0.77
CA ASN A 193 13.69 7.54 0.38
C ASN A 193 13.06 6.16 0.56
N TRP A 194 12.54 5.60 -0.51
CA TRP A 194 11.75 4.39 -0.51
C TRP A 194 12.59 3.10 -0.56
N GLY A 195 13.90 3.19 -0.85
CA GLY A 195 14.76 2.03 -1.14
C GLY A 195 14.67 1.60 -2.60
N GLU A 196 14.92 0.31 -2.85
CA GLU A 196 14.92 -0.27 -4.19
C GLU A 196 13.48 -0.60 -4.64
N VAL A 197 12.88 0.27 -5.44
CA VAL A 197 11.57 0.07 -6.04
C VAL A 197 11.56 0.53 -7.49
N ASP A 198 11.04 -0.31 -8.38
CA ASP A 198 10.84 0.00 -9.80
C ASP A 198 9.44 0.61 -9.97
N VAL A 199 9.37 1.91 -10.25
CA VAL A 199 8.10 2.64 -10.41
C VAL A 199 7.73 2.66 -11.88
N LYS A 200 6.56 2.12 -12.22
CA LYS A 200 6.04 2.05 -13.59
C LYS A 200 4.69 2.72 -13.69
N GLU A 201 4.47 3.43 -14.78
CA GLU A 201 3.14 3.84 -15.20
C GLU A 201 2.52 2.73 -16.03
N TYR A 202 1.31 2.35 -15.64
CA TYR A 202 0.54 1.36 -16.38
C TYR A 202 -0.68 2.03 -17.01
N TRP A 203 -0.78 1.92 -18.34
CA TRP A 203 -1.88 2.49 -19.11
C TRP A 203 -2.60 1.36 -19.84
N GLU A 204 -3.82 1.07 -19.43
CA GLU A 204 -4.66 0.10 -20.15
C GLU A 204 -5.46 0.79 -21.24
N GLU A 205 -5.45 0.26 -22.46
CA GLU A 205 -6.43 0.63 -23.49
C GLU A 205 -7.83 0.08 -23.19
N ARG A 206 -8.04 -0.46 -22.00
CA ARG A 206 -9.21 -1.24 -21.64
C ARG A 206 -10.35 -0.33 -21.19
N ILE A 207 -11.43 -0.31 -21.97
CA ILE A 207 -12.75 0.18 -21.53
C ILE A 207 -13.43 -1.01 -20.84
N VAL A 208 -13.56 -0.98 -19.52
CA VAL A 208 -14.29 -2.02 -18.78
C VAL A 208 -15.72 -1.53 -18.53
N PRO A 209 -16.75 -2.13 -19.19
CA PRO A 209 -18.13 -1.82 -18.89
C PRO A 209 -18.46 -2.25 -17.45
N LYS A 210 -18.99 -1.36 -16.61
CA LYS A 210 -19.59 -1.78 -15.34
C LYS A 210 -20.83 -2.63 -15.64
N LYS A 211 -20.88 -3.83 -15.08
CA LYS A 211 -22.07 -4.70 -15.09
C LYS A 211 -23.13 -4.17 -14.14
#